data_ab9640119b1129da8b54282ec4e25277
#
_entry.id   ab9640119b1129da8b54282ec4e25277
#
_cell.length_a   1.000
_cell.length_b   1.000
_cell.length_c   1.000
_cell.angle_alpha   90.00
_cell.angle_beta   90.00
_cell.angle_gamma   90.00
#
_symmetry.space_group_name_H-M   'P 1'
#
loop_
_entity.id
_entity.type
_entity.pdbx_description
1 polymer ?
#
loop_
_entity_poly.entity_id
_entity_poly.type
_entity_poly.pdbx_seq_one_letter_code
_entity_poly.pdbx_strand_id
1 'polypeptide(L)'
;MEPIIDPIEPELIAAELTQDRFLRHTNKGKNEIYVVDAHTSPNVMKEIGRLREWAFRTAGGGSGKACDIDEFDTMPRPCRQLIVWNPEEREIVGGYRFIFGEDIEVKGNVPNIATSHMFNFSERFIREYLPVTMELGRSFVSLKYQSTKAGNKAIYSLDNLWDGLGALTVLHPATKYLFGKVTMYPNYSRECRDMLLYFLHNYFPDPDMLVRPIVPLEINVDIDKMKQVVTGESFKSDYTRVNKYVREHGYNIPPLVNAYISLSPTMRMFGTAINHEFGEVEESGIFAGEGKEKI
;
A
#
# COMPACT_ATOMS: atom_id res chain seq x y z
N MET A 1 -21.91 6.86 6.97
CA MET A 1 -21.33 6.33 5.73
C MET A 1 -22.37 6.39 4.62
N GLU A 2 -22.01 6.91 3.47
CA GLU A 2 -22.87 6.94 2.29
C GLU A 2 -23.06 5.53 1.71
N PRO A 3 -24.20 5.24 1.04
CA PRO A 3 -24.35 4.01 0.23
C PRO A 3 -23.28 3.98 -0.86
N ILE A 4 -22.65 2.82 -1.07
CA ILE A 4 -21.68 2.64 -2.15
C ILE A 4 -22.44 2.65 -3.48
N ILE A 5 -21.87 3.27 -4.52
CA ILE A 5 -22.47 3.31 -5.86
C ILE A 5 -22.65 1.91 -6.45
N ASP A 6 -23.56 1.79 -7.40
CA ASP A 6 -23.74 0.56 -8.17
C ASP A 6 -22.49 0.22 -9.00
N PRO A 7 -22.26 -1.06 -9.33
CA PRO A 7 -21.18 -1.47 -10.25
C PRO A 7 -21.28 -0.76 -11.60
N ILE A 8 -20.12 -0.41 -12.15
CA ILE A 8 -20.04 0.13 -13.50
C ILE A 8 -20.15 -1.03 -14.51
N GLU A 9 -20.91 -0.82 -15.58
CA GLU A 9 -21.09 -1.81 -16.63
C GLU A 9 -19.73 -2.28 -17.20
N PRO A 10 -19.47 -3.60 -17.26
CA PRO A 10 -18.19 -4.16 -17.71
C PRO A 10 -17.79 -3.72 -19.12
N GLU A 11 -18.76 -3.43 -19.98
CA GLU A 11 -18.56 -2.92 -21.35
C GLU A 11 -17.91 -1.55 -21.34
N LEU A 12 -18.33 -0.66 -20.44
CA LEU A 12 -17.77 0.68 -20.30
C LEU A 12 -16.35 0.63 -19.76
N ILE A 13 -16.08 -0.28 -18.82
CA ILE A 13 -14.73 -0.50 -18.29
C ILE A 13 -13.82 -1.02 -19.39
N ALA A 14 -14.22 -2.09 -20.09
CA ALA A 14 -13.43 -2.71 -21.15
C ALA A 14 -13.14 -1.76 -22.31
N ALA A 15 -14.07 -0.84 -22.64
CA ALA A 15 -13.87 0.16 -23.68
C ALA A 15 -12.75 1.18 -23.35
N GLU A 16 -12.48 1.40 -22.07
CA GLU A 16 -11.41 2.30 -21.60
C GLU A 16 -10.07 1.58 -21.41
N LEU A 17 -10.03 0.23 -21.43
CA LEU A 17 -8.81 -0.57 -21.30
C LEU A 17 -8.17 -0.81 -22.68
N THR A 18 -7.65 0.25 -23.26
CA THR A 18 -7.07 0.26 -24.61
C THR A 18 -5.62 -0.21 -24.63
N GLN A 19 -5.10 -0.54 -25.82
CA GLN A 19 -3.73 -1.08 -25.97
C GLN A 19 -2.63 -0.12 -25.49
N ASP A 20 -2.83 1.17 -25.60
CA ASP A 20 -1.88 2.19 -25.11
C ASP A 20 -1.79 2.26 -23.57
N ARG A 21 -2.77 1.71 -22.86
CA ARG A 21 -2.81 1.59 -21.40
C ARG A 21 -2.40 0.22 -20.91
N PHE A 22 -2.30 -0.74 -21.82
CA PHE A 22 -1.87 -2.10 -21.49
C PHE A 22 -0.39 -2.12 -21.10
N LEU A 23 -0.09 -2.64 -19.92
CA LEU A 23 1.27 -2.75 -19.43
C LEU A 23 1.89 -4.11 -19.78
N ARG A 24 1.22 -5.19 -19.37
CA ARG A 24 1.64 -6.58 -19.63
C ARG A 24 0.58 -7.58 -19.18
N HIS A 25 0.77 -8.84 -19.56
CA HIS A 25 0.07 -9.96 -18.92
C HIS A 25 0.72 -10.32 -17.58
N THR A 26 -0.09 -10.84 -16.66
CA THR A 26 0.41 -11.36 -15.38
C THR A 26 1.17 -12.68 -15.59
N ASN A 27 2.14 -12.95 -14.70
CA ASN A 27 2.88 -14.21 -14.73
C ASN A 27 1.99 -15.43 -14.40
N LYS A 28 0.92 -15.20 -13.62
CA LYS A 28 -0.03 -16.23 -13.20
C LYS A 28 -1.47 -15.73 -13.35
N GLY A 29 -2.40 -16.64 -13.66
CA GLY A 29 -3.83 -16.35 -13.65
C GLY A 29 -4.39 -15.76 -14.95
N LYS A 30 -3.59 -15.58 -16.01
CA LYS A 30 -4.00 -15.06 -17.34
C LYS A 30 -4.72 -13.69 -17.27
N ASN A 31 -4.39 -12.89 -16.28
CA ASN A 31 -4.91 -11.54 -16.15
C ASN A 31 -4.05 -10.55 -16.93
N GLU A 32 -4.59 -9.36 -17.11
CA GLU A 32 -3.96 -8.26 -17.81
C GLU A 32 -3.71 -7.11 -16.83
N ILE A 33 -2.61 -6.40 -16.99
CA ILE A 33 -2.25 -5.25 -16.17
C ILE A 33 -2.34 -3.99 -17.03
N TYR A 34 -3.05 -3.00 -16.53
CA TYR A 34 -3.23 -1.70 -17.17
C TYR A 34 -2.79 -0.57 -16.24
N VAL A 35 -2.38 0.54 -16.85
CA VAL A 35 -2.15 1.81 -16.16
C VAL A 35 -3.13 2.84 -16.70
N VAL A 36 -3.96 3.38 -15.82
CA VAL A 36 -5.01 4.34 -16.15
C VAL A 36 -4.98 5.55 -15.22
N ASP A 37 -5.72 6.60 -15.54
CA ASP A 37 -6.00 7.75 -14.69
C ASP A 37 -7.46 8.21 -14.84
N ALA A 38 -7.88 9.11 -13.93
CA ALA A 38 -9.26 9.58 -13.89
C ALA A 38 -9.68 10.42 -15.11
N HIS A 39 -8.73 11.06 -15.79
CA HIS A 39 -9.03 11.94 -16.94
C HIS A 39 -9.26 11.14 -18.22
N THR A 40 -8.52 10.05 -18.37
CA THR A 40 -8.54 9.22 -19.59
C THR A 40 -9.41 7.97 -19.47
N SER A 41 -9.74 7.55 -18.23
CA SER A 41 -10.51 6.34 -17.94
C SER A 41 -11.52 6.56 -16.81
N PRO A 42 -12.52 7.46 -16.99
CA PRO A 42 -13.43 7.87 -15.92
C PRO A 42 -14.34 6.74 -15.42
N ASN A 43 -14.75 5.79 -16.27
CA ASN A 43 -15.55 4.64 -15.86
C ASN A 43 -14.72 3.63 -15.07
N VAL A 44 -13.51 3.33 -15.54
CA VAL A 44 -12.53 2.50 -14.80
C VAL A 44 -12.26 3.13 -13.44
N MET A 45 -12.04 4.45 -13.37
CA MET A 45 -11.77 5.14 -12.11
C MET A 45 -12.94 5.07 -11.13
N LYS A 46 -14.18 5.22 -11.59
CA LYS A 46 -15.38 5.04 -10.77
C LYS A 46 -15.47 3.63 -10.20
N GLU A 47 -15.22 2.61 -11.02
CA GLU A 47 -15.24 1.23 -10.56
C GLU A 47 -14.11 0.96 -9.55
N ILE A 48 -12.91 1.48 -9.78
CA ILE A 48 -11.81 1.45 -8.81
C ILE A 48 -12.26 2.06 -7.47
N GLY A 49 -12.82 3.25 -7.49
CA GLY A 49 -13.29 3.93 -6.28
C GLY A 49 -14.38 3.15 -5.55
N ARG A 50 -15.32 2.53 -6.28
CA ARG A 50 -16.34 1.64 -5.72
C ARG A 50 -15.72 0.42 -5.03
N LEU A 51 -14.81 -0.27 -5.71
CA LEU A 51 -14.15 -1.49 -5.19
C LEU A 51 -13.24 -1.18 -4.01
N ARG A 52 -12.53 -0.05 -4.02
CA ARG A 52 -11.73 0.46 -2.90
C ARG A 52 -12.60 0.66 -1.67
N GLU A 53 -13.65 1.45 -1.80
CA GLU A 53 -14.53 1.76 -0.68
C GLU A 53 -15.15 0.50 -0.11
N TRP A 54 -15.59 -0.43 -0.97
CA TRP A 54 -16.16 -1.69 -0.53
C TRP A 54 -15.13 -2.55 0.23
N ALA A 55 -13.93 -2.73 -0.33
CA ALA A 55 -12.87 -3.52 0.29
C ALA A 55 -12.42 -2.91 1.63
N PHE A 56 -12.20 -1.60 1.67
CA PHE A 56 -11.72 -0.90 2.86
C PHE A 56 -12.75 -0.86 3.98
N ARG A 57 -14.03 -0.58 3.68
CA ARG A 57 -15.11 -0.65 4.70
C ARG A 57 -15.25 -2.04 5.28
N THR A 58 -15.17 -3.07 4.47
CA THR A 58 -15.25 -4.46 4.93
C THR A 58 -14.11 -4.81 5.88
N ALA A 59 -12.94 -4.20 5.68
CA ALA A 59 -11.80 -4.35 6.57
C ALA A 59 -11.85 -3.48 7.84
N GLY A 60 -12.76 -2.50 7.91
CA GLY A 60 -12.92 -1.60 9.06
C GLY A 60 -12.31 -0.21 8.87
N GLY A 61 -12.02 0.18 7.63
CA GLY A 61 -11.55 1.51 7.24
C GLY A 61 -12.48 2.16 6.20
N GLY A 62 -11.89 2.87 5.23
CA GLY A 62 -12.60 3.50 4.13
C GLY A 62 -12.89 4.97 4.34
N SER A 63 -13.19 5.67 3.25
CA SER A 63 -13.47 7.11 3.26
C SER A 63 -14.86 7.45 3.79
N GLY A 64 -15.76 6.48 3.85
CA GLY A 64 -17.17 6.70 4.19
C GLY A 64 -18.02 7.28 3.06
N LYS A 65 -17.42 7.61 1.91
CA LYS A 65 -18.07 8.17 0.72
C LYS A 65 -18.70 7.07 -0.13
N ALA A 66 -19.59 7.43 -1.04
CA ALA A 66 -20.19 6.48 -1.98
C ALA A 66 -19.15 5.85 -2.94
N CYS A 67 -18.01 6.51 -3.13
CA CYS A 67 -16.92 6.11 -4.02
C CYS A 67 -15.60 6.71 -3.49
N ASP A 68 -14.56 5.89 -3.27
CA ASP A 68 -13.25 6.36 -2.79
C ASP A 68 -12.43 6.96 -3.94
N ILE A 69 -12.78 8.19 -4.29
CA ILE A 69 -12.03 9.07 -5.19
C ILE A 69 -11.73 10.36 -4.43
N ASP A 70 -10.48 10.79 -4.44
CA ASP A 70 -10.01 11.99 -3.77
C ASP A 70 -9.36 12.99 -4.75
N GLU A 71 -8.88 14.11 -4.23
CA GLU A 71 -8.20 15.15 -5.01
C GLU A 71 -6.95 14.65 -5.72
N PHE A 72 -6.23 13.69 -5.15
CA PHE A 72 -5.02 13.11 -5.75
C PHE A 72 -5.34 12.23 -6.97
N ASP A 73 -6.56 11.69 -7.04
CA ASP A 73 -7.03 10.95 -8.21
C ASP A 73 -7.46 11.88 -9.35
N THR A 74 -7.83 13.16 -9.05
CA THR A 74 -8.47 14.08 -10.01
C THR A 74 -7.72 15.38 -10.28
N MET A 75 -6.64 15.68 -9.54
CA MET A 75 -5.80 16.87 -9.74
C MET A 75 -5.25 16.96 -11.18
N PRO A 76 -4.73 18.12 -11.66
CA PRO A 76 -4.27 18.30 -13.04
C PRO A 76 -3.18 17.31 -13.49
N ARG A 77 -2.30 16.86 -12.58
CA ARG A 77 -1.39 15.72 -12.76
C ARG A 77 -1.79 14.63 -11.77
N PRO A 78 -2.80 13.80 -12.13
CA PRO A 78 -3.37 12.87 -11.18
C PRO A 78 -2.45 11.70 -10.89
N CYS A 79 -2.61 11.12 -9.71
CA CYS A 79 -2.06 9.80 -9.47
C CYS A 79 -2.60 8.81 -10.48
N ARG A 80 -1.73 7.92 -10.95
CA ARG A 80 -2.10 6.82 -11.85
C ARG A 80 -2.57 5.61 -11.05
N GLN A 81 -3.33 4.77 -11.72
CA GLN A 81 -3.86 3.54 -11.17
C GLN A 81 -3.27 2.37 -11.96
N LEU A 82 -2.53 1.52 -11.28
CA LEU A 82 -2.18 0.20 -11.78
C LEU A 82 -3.31 -0.75 -11.39
N ILE A 83 -3.92 -1.40 -12.36
CA ILE A 83 -4.99 -2.37 -12.12
C ILE A 83 -4.67 -3.71 -12.74
N VAL A 84 -5.16 -4.76 -12.10
CA VAL A 84 -5.20 -6.13 -12.64
C VAL A 84 -6.63 -6.37 -13.10
N TRP A 85 -6.78 -6.64 -14.39
CA TRP A 85 -8.04 -6.95 -15.07
C TRP A 85 -8.13 -8.44 -15.40
N ASN A 86 -9.25 -9.05 -15.07
CA ASN A 86 -9.57 -10.41 -15.51
C ASN A 86 -10.42 -10.34 -16.79
N PRO A 87 -9.87 -10.65 -17.97
CA PRO A 87 -10.60 -10.53 -19.24
C PRO A 87 -11.70 -11.57 -19.41
N GLU A 88 -11.59 -12.74 -18.74
CA GLU A 88 -12.59 -13.80 -18.79
C GLU A 88 -13.84 -13.43 -17.99
N GLU A 89 -13.65 -12.95 -16.76
CA GLU A 89 -14.75 -12.54 -15.87
C GLU A 89 -15.16 -11.07 -16.10
N ARG A 90 -14.38 -10.30 -16.89
CA ARG A 90 -14.58 -8.88 -17.20
C ARG A 90 -14.73 -8.01 -15.95
N GLU A 91 -13.75 -8.13 -15.03
CA GLU A 91 -13.77 -7.42 -13.78
C GLU A 91 -12.36 -7.06 -13.28
N ILE A 92 -12.28 -6.04 -12.43
CA ILE A 92 -11.05 -5.61 -11.78
C ILE A 92 -10.77 -6.52 -10.58
N VAL A 93 -9.61 -7.19 -10.59
CA VAL A 93 -9.13 -8.07 -9.53
C VAL A 93 -8.60 -7.26 -8.34
N GLY A 94 -7.91 -6.17 -8.61
CA GLY A 94 -7.32 -5.29 -7.63
C GLY A 94 -6.48 -4.20 -8.26
N GLY A 95 -5.87 -3.35 -7.45
CA GLY A 95 -5.06 -2.26 -7.94
C GLY A 95 -4.23 -1.54 -6.89
N TYR A 96 -3.37 -0.65 -7.39
CA TYR A 96 -2.58 0.32 -6.64
C TYR A 96 -2.74 1.70 -7.25
N ARG A 97 -2.84 2.72 -6.40
CA ARG A 97 -2.57 4.10 -6.80
C ARG A 97 -1.08 4.35 -6.71
N PHE A 98 -0.51 5.06 -7.68
CA PHE A 98 0.89 5.45 -7.63
C PHE A 98 1.14 6.80 -8.31
N ILE A 99 2.24 7.44 -7.90
CA ILE A 99 2.78 8.64 -8.56
C ILE A 99 4.31 8.58 -8.50
N PHE A 100 4.97 8.97 -9.59
CA PHE A 100 6.43 9.11 -9.57
C PHE A 100 6.83 10.42 -8.90
N GLY A 101 7.90 10.40 -8.14
CA GLY A 101 8.34 11.55 -7.36
C GLY A 101 8.70 12.77 -8.20
N GLU A 102 9.13 12.57 -9.44
CA GLU A 102 9.38 13.65 -10.42
C GLU A 102 8.09 14.37 -10.86
N ASP A 103 6.93 13.72 -10.74
CA ASP A 103 5.62 14.29 -11.07
C ASP A 103 4.97 15.00 -9.86
N ILE A 104 5.55 14.85 -8.65
CA ILE A 104 4.99 15.41 -7.41
C ILE A 104 5.33 16.89 -7.28
N GLU A 105 4.31 17.74 -7.22
CA GLU A 105 4.51 19.14 -6.86
C GLU A 105 4.91 19.28 -5.39
N VAL A 106 5.91 20.12 -5.11
CA VAL A 106 6.34 20.42 -3.74
C VAL A 106 6.13 21.91 -3.46
N LYS A 107 5.36 22.23 -2.43
CA LYS A 107 5.12 23.60 -1.97
C LYS A 107 5.82 23.82 -0.62
N GLY A 108 6.91 24.59 -0.63
CA GLY A 108 7.81 24.65 0.53
C GLY A 108 8.45 23.27 0.74
N ASN A 109 8.23 22.68 1.92
CA ASN A 109 8.72 21.33 2.25
C ASN A 109 7.56 20.31 2.31
N VAL A 110 6.45 20.57 1.63
CA VAL A 110 5.27 19.69 1.64
C VAL A 110 5.04 19.14 0.23
N PRO A 111 5.31 17.85 0.00
CA PRO A 111 4.92 17.17 -1.24
C PRO A 111 3.39 17.08 -1.36
N ASN A 112 2.85 17.30 -2.56
CA ASN A 112 1.41 17.23 -2.82
C ASN A 112 0.97 15.76 -3.02
N ILE A 113 0.96 14.99 -1.93
CA ILE A 113 0.56 13.58 -1.87
C ILE A 113 -0.27 13.31 -0.61
N ALA A 114 -1.11 12.29 -0.64
CA ALA A 114 -1.99 11.93 0.49
C ALA A 114 -1.21 11.63 1.79
N THR A 115 0.02 11.16 1.67
CA THR A 115 0.86 10.87 2.85
C THR A 115 1.26 12.12 3.61
N SER A 116 1.28 13.29 2.97
CA SER A 116 1.60 14.59 3.60
C SER A 116 0.56 15.06 4.63
N HIS A 117 -0.65 14.50 4.62
CA HIS A 117 -1.66 14.79 5.66
C HIS A 117 -1.28 14.21 7.03
N MET A 118 -0.38 13.22 7.06
CA MET A 118 -0.01 12.50 8.28
C MET A 118 1.48 12.53 8.60
N PHE A 119 2.32 12.87 7.62
CA PHE A 119 3.77 12.82 7.77
C PHE A 119 4.45 14.11 7.32
N ASN A 120 5.48 14.49 8.08
CA ASN A 120 6.42 15.55 7.72
C ASN A 120 7.64 14.95 7.01
N PHE A 121 8.12 15.64 5.99
CA PHE A 121 9.25 15.24 5.16
C PHE A 121 10.44 16.15 5.44
N SER A 122 11.65 15.58 5.59
CA SER A 122 12.86 16.37 5.71
C SER A 122 13.24 16.97 4.36
N GLU A 123 13.96 18.12 4.37
CA GLU A 123 14.52 18.70 3.14
C GLU A 123 15.40 17.72 2.36
N ARG A 124 16.14 16.87 3.11
CA ARG A 124 16.96 15.83 2.51
C ARG A 124 16.11 14.79 1.76
N PHE A 125 14.98 14.35 2.33
CA PHE A 125 14.08 13.44 1.63
C PHE A 125 13.54 14.06 0.35
N ILE A 126 13.07 15.30 0.41
CA ILE A 126 12.47 16.00 -0.72
C ILE A 126 13.49 16.20 -1.85
N ARG A 127 14.72 16.58 -1.52
CA ARG A 127 15.75 16.88 -2.51
C ARG A 127 16.43 15.64 -3.08
N GLU A 128 16.73 14.64 -2.24
CA GLU A 128 17.61 13.53 -2.62
C GLU A 128 16.85 12.24 -2.92
N TYR A 129 15.73 12.00 -2.25
CA TYR A 129 14.98 10.74 -2.34
C TYR A 129 13.69 10.86 -3.15
N LEU A 130 12.89 11.90 -2.91
CA LEU A 130 11.59 12.05 -3.56
C LEU A 130 11.67 11.95 -5.10
N PRO A 131 12.59 12.63 -5.82
CA PRO A 131 12.64 12.59 -7.28
C PRO A 131 12.88 11.20 -7.88
N VAL A 132 13.45 10.28 -7.10
CA VAL A 132 13.76 8.90 -7.52
C VAL A 132 12.89 7.87 -6.78
N THR A 133 11.76 8.30 -6.23
CA THR A 133 10.81 7.49 -5.48
C THR A 133 9.50 7.35 -6.26
N MET A 134 8.86 6.19 -6.18
CA MET A 134 7.47 6.00 -6.56
C MET A 134 6.63 5.86 -5.28
N GLU A 135 5.70 6.81 -5.07
CA GLU A 135 4.74 6.71 -3.94
C GLU A 135 3.61 5.78 -4.33
N LEU A 136 3.26 4.89 -3.40
CA LEU A 136 2.22 3.87 -3.53
C LEU A 136 1.13 4.09 -2.50
N GLY A 137 -0.11 4.00 -2.91
CA GLY A 137 -1.26 4.12 -2.02
C GLY A 137 -2.46 3.31 -2.49
N ARG A 138 -3.51 3.31 -1.67
CA ARG A 138 -4.80 2.70 -2.03
C ARG A 138 -4.69 1.28 -2.59
N SER A 139 -3.78 0.46 -2.03
CA SER A 139 -3.68 -0.97 -2.39
C SER A 139 -4.96 -1.70 -2.02
N PHE A 140 -5.58 -2.34 -2.99
CA PHE A 140 -6.78 -3.15 -2.74
C PHE A 140 -6.82 -4.41 -3.61
N VAL A 141 -7.49 -5.43 -3.09
CA VAL A 141 -7.95 -6.59 -3.83
C VAL A 141 -9.46 -6.63 -3.72
N SER A 142 -10.18 -6.84 -4.81
CA SER A 142 -11.63 -6.97 -4.80
C SER A 142 -12.06 -8.13 -3.88
N LEU A 143 -13.13 -7.94 -3.11
CA LEU A 143 -13.61 -8.91 -2.11
C LEU A 143 -13.86 -10.31 -2.69
N LYS A 144 -14.29 -10.39 -3.96
CA LYS A 144 -14.46 -11.65 -4.68
C LYS A 144 -13.15 -12.46 -4.72
N TYR A 145 -12.02 -11.78 -4.78
CA TYR A 145 -10.68 -12.38 -4.89
C TYR A 145 -9.94 -12.49 -3.55
N GLN A 146 -10.55 -12.05 -2.44
CA GLN A 146 -9.97 -12.20 -1.09
C GLN A 146 -10.43 -13.50 -0.40
N SER A 147 -11.53 -14.09 -0.84
CA SER A 147 -12.12 -15.23 -0.15
C SER A 147 -11.36 -16.54 -0.43
N THR A 148 -11.27 -17.42 0.56
CA THR A 148 -10.72 -18.77 0.42
C THR A 148 -11.51 -19.61 -0.62
N LYS A 149 -12.76 -19.25 -0.90
CA LYS A 149 -13.59 -19.87 -1.95
C LYS A 149 -13.11 -19.53 -3.36
N ALA A 150 -12.35 -18.45 -3.53
CA ALA A 150 -11.74 -18.08 -4.81
C ALA A 150 -10.55 -18.99 -5.19
N GLY A 151 -10.11 -19.87 -4.28
CA GLY A 151 -9.04 -20.86 -4.53
C GLY A 151 -7.73 -20.19 -4.98
N ASN A 152 -7.12 -20.72 -6.05
CA ASN A 152 -5.87 -20.19 -6.59
C ASN A 152 -5.97 -18.73 -7.06
N LYS A 153 -7.17 -18.23 -7.43
CA LYS A 153 -7.36 -16.83 -7.85
C LYS A 153 -7.03 -15.85 -6.72
N ALA A 154 -7.39 -16.18 -5.47
CA ALA A 154 -7.06 -15.35 -4.31
C ALA A 154 -5.55 -15.31 -4.02
N ILE A 155 -4.88 -16.46 -4.15
CA ILE A 155 -3.43 -16.57 -3.88
C ILE A 155 -2.62 -15.70 -4.84
N TYR A 156 -3.01 -15.62 -6.10
CA TYR A 156 -2.26 -14.89 -7.12
C TYR A 156 -2.61 -13.40 -7.20
N SER A 157 -3.68 -12.94 -6.54
CA SER A 157 -4.13 -11.54 -6.68
C SER A 157 -3.07 -10.54 -6.23
N LEU A 158 -2.43 -10.78 -5.09
CA LEU A 158 -1.35 -9.93 -4.60
C LEU A 158 -0.08 -10.06 -5.44
N ASP A 159 0.29 -11.29 -5.84
CA ASP A 159 1.44 -11.55 -6.73
C ASP A 159 1.29 -10.79 -8.06
N ASN A 160 0.09 -10.79 -8.64
CA ASN A 160 -0.20 -10.10 -9.90
C ASN A 160 -0.04 -8.57 -9.77
N LEU A 161 -0.39 -7.99 -8.62
CA LEU A 161 -0.16 -6.57 -8.35
C LEU A 161 1.35 -6.27 -8.28
N TRP A 162 2.14 -7.16 -7.65
CA TRP A 162 3.60 -7.03 -7.60
C TRP A 162 4.25 -7.22 -8.99
N ASP A 163 3.71 -8.07 -9.86
CA ASP A 163 4.14 -8.17 -11.26
C ASP A 163 4.04 -6.81 -11.97
N GLY A 164 2.96 -6.08 -11.73
CA GLY A 164 2.75 -4.76 -12.29
C GLY A 164 3.70 -3.71 -11.73
N LEU A 165 3.89 -3.67 -10.42
CA LEU A 165 4.82 -2.73 -9.78
C LEU A 165 6.25 -2.99 -10.26
N GLY A 166 6.68 -4.26 -10.36
CA GLY A 166 7.98 -4.63 -10.93
C GLY A 166 8.13 -4.17 -12.38
N ALA A 167 7.10 -4.28 -13.21
CA ALA A 167 7.13 -3.76 -14.57
C ALA A 167 7.28 -2.24 -14.63
N LEU A 168 6.62 -1.50 -13.73
CA LEU A 168 6.76 -0.04 -13.64
C LEU A 168 8.20 0.37 -13.29
N THR A 169 8.87 -0.31 -12.35
CA THR A 169 10.27 0.01 -12.01
C THR A 169 11.23 -0.28 -13.16
N VAL A 170 10.97 -1.30 -13.97
CA VAL A 170 11.76 -1.59 -15.18
C VAL A 170 11.56 -0.52 -16.24
N LEU A 171 10.33 -0.04 -16.45
CA LEU A 171 10.02 1.01 -17.43
C LEU A 171 10.48 2.41 -16.98
N HIS A 172 10.64 2.61 -15.67
CA HIS A 172 11.12 3.84 -15.07
C HIS A 172 12.41 3.59 -14.26
N PRO A 173 13.54 3.37 -14.91
CA PRO A 173 14.80 2.99 -14.25
C PRO A 173 15.40 4.07 -13.34
N ALA A 174 14.87 5.29 -13.41
CA ALA A 174 15.21 6.35 -12.45
C ALA A 174 14.62 6.09 -11.06
N THR A 175 13.54 5.28 -10.96
CA THR A 175 12.92 4.90 -9.69
C THR A 175 13.81 3.93 -8.93
N LYS A 176 14.30 4.37 -7.77
CA LYS A 176 15.18 3.59 -6.89
C LYS A 176 14.48 3.14 -5.61
N TYR A 177 13.38 3.81 -5.28
CA TYR A 177 12.68 3.61 -4.02
C TYR A 177 11.18 3.50 -4.24
N LEU A 178 10.56 2.68 -3.40
CA LEU A 178 9.11 2.59 -3.22
C LEU A 178 8.79 3.19 -1.85
N PHE A 179 7.84 4.11 -1.80
CA PHE A 179 7.33 4.69 -0.58
C PHE A 179 5.84 4.44 -0.47
N GLY A 180 5.37 3.96 0.66
CA GLY A 180 3.95 3.69 0.86
C GLY A 180 3.59 3.60 2.32
N LYS A 181 2.32 3.30 2.57
CA LYS A 181 1.80 3.11 3.91
C LYS A 181 1.21 1.71 4.05
N VAL A 182 1.45 1.09 5.19
CA VAL A 182 0.77 -0.13 5.58
C VAL A 182 -0.28 0.21 6.61
N THR A 183 -1.51 -0.21 6.32
CA THR A 183 -2.68 0.05 7.16
C THR A 183 -2.88 -1.10 8.14
N MET A 184 -3.04 -0.78 9.42
CA MET A 184 -3.60 -1.67 10.43
C MET A 184 -4.97 -1.15 10.84
N TYR A 185 -5.95 -2.03 10.77
CA TYR A 185 -7.35 -1.71 11.01
C TYR A 185 -7.70 -1.75 12.51
N PRO A 186 -8.71 -1.01 12.98
CA PRO A 186 -9.05 -0.90 14.40
C PRO A 186 -9.42 -2.24 15.07
N ASN A 187 -9.82 -3.23 14.29
CA ASN A 187 -10.12 -4.59 14.78
C ASN A 187 -8.89 -5.47 14.99
N TYR A 188 -7.69 -4.99 14.62
CA TYR A 188 -6.44 -5.71 14.89
C TYR A 188 -6.03 -5.53 16.36
N SER A 189 -5.53 -6.58 17.00
CA SER A 189 -5.12 -6.52 18.40
C SER A 189 -4.04 -5.44 18.61
N ARG A 190 -4.30 -4.51 19.55
CA ARG A 190 -3.32 -3.47 19.90
C ARG A 190 -2.01 -4.07 20.38
N GLU A 191 -2.06 -5.14 21.17
CA GLU A 191 -0.88 -5.83 21.68
C GLU A 191 -0.06 -6.46 20.54
N CYS A 192 -0.72 -7.12 19.58
CA CYS A 192 -0.05 -7.67 18.39
C CYS A 192 0.50 -6.55 17.49
N ARG A 193 -0.24 -5.46 17.32
CA ARG A 193 0.19 -4.27 16.60
C ARG A 193 1.46 -3.68 17.21
N ASP A 194 1.46 -3.44 18.50
CA ASP A 194 2.59 -2.82 19.21
C ASP A 194 3.83 -3.73 19.16
N MET A 195 3.66 -5.05 19.30
CA MET A 195 4.74 -6.02 19.14
C MET A 195 5.33 -5.96 17.72
N LEU A 196 4.46 -5.89 16.70
CA LEU A 196 4.89 -5.79 15.31
C LEU A 196 5.61 -4.47 15.02
N LEU A 197 5.09 -3.34 15.50
CA LEU A 197 5.73 -2.04 15.36
C LEU A 197 7.07 -1.99 16.08
N TYR A 198 7.16 -2.54 17.28
CA TYR A 198 8.42 -2.64 18.02
C TYR A 198 9.47 -3.44 17.23
N PHE A 199 9.09 -4.59 16.68
CA PHE A 199 9.94 -5.39 15.80
C PHE A 199 10.40 -4.60 14.57
N LEU A 200 9.48 -3.95 13.86
CA LEU A 200 9.80 -3.18 12.65
C LEU A 200 10.74 -2.02 12.95
N HIS A 201 10.52 -1.28 14.02
CA HIS A 201 11.41 -0.17 14.41
C HIS A 201 12.81 -0.62 14.84
N ASN A 202 12.95 -1.82 15.42
CA ASN A 202 14.26 -2.35 15.79
C ASN A 202 15.08 -2.80 14.58
N TYR A 203 14.43 -3.41 13.60
CA TYR A 203 15.14 -3.95 12.44
C TYR A 203 15.24 -3.00 11.25
N PHE A 204 14.32 -2.05 11.14
CA PHE A 204 14.21 -1.12 10.01
C PHE A 204 14.12 0.34 10.47
N PRO A 205 15.06 0.82 11.31
CA PRO A 205 15.02 2.20 11.77
C PRO A 205 15.25 3.18 10.63
N ASP A 206 14.79 4.43 10.81
CA ASP A 206 15.18 5.57 9.97
C ASP A 206 16.16 6.48 10.77
N PRO A 207 17.46 6.21 10.75
CA PRO A 207 18.45 6.98 11.51
C PRO A 207 18.61 8.42 10.99
N ASP A 208 18.24 8.65 9.73
CA ASP A 208 18.37 9.96 9.08
C ASP A 208 17.14 10.85 9.34
N MET A 209 16.09 10.33 9.98
CA MET A 209 14.83 11.03 10.23
C MET A 209 14.25 11.66 8.95
N LEU A 210 14.24 10.89 7.86
CA LEU A 210 13.83 11.35 6.54
C LEU A 210 12.36 11.74 6.50
N VAL A 211 11.51 10.92 7.12
CA VAL A 211 10.06 11.14 7.21
C VAL A 211 9.57 10.79 8.62
N ARG A 212 8.66 11.57 9.17
CA ARG A 212 8.14 11.36 10.52
C ARG A 212 6.63 11.65 10.60
N PRO A 213 5.86 10.89 11.40
CA PRO A 213 4.47 11.23 11.69
C PRO A 213 4.35 12.65 12.25
N ILE A 214 3.32 13.39 11.83
CA ILE A 214 2.96 14.69 12.43
C ILE A 214 2.53 14.45 13.89
N VAL A 215 1.66 13.47 14.10
CA VAL A 215 1.24 12.99 15.42
C VAL A 215 1.58 11.50 15.49
N PRO A 216 2.70 11.13 16.14
CA PRO A 216 3.10 9.73 16.24
C PRO A 216 2.13 8.94 17.11
N LEU A 217 1.86 7.71 16.69
CA LEU A 217 1.10 6.75 17.48
C LEU A 217 1.91 6.33 18.71
N GLU A 218 1.31 6.42 19.90
CA GLU A 218 1.91 5.93 21.13
C GLU A 218 1.83 4.40 21.21
N ILE A 219 2.96 3.78 21.56
CA ILE A 219 3.06 2.34 21.85
C ILE A 219 2.90 2.18 23.37
N ASN A 220 1.82 1.51 23.78
CA ASN A 220 1.43 1.36 25.18
C ASN A 220 1.63 -0.06 25.72
N VAL A 221 2.61 -0.81 25.22
CA VAL A 221 2.89 -2.18 25.66
C VAL A 221 4.12 -2.21 26.56
N ASP A 222 4.14 -3.14 27.49
CA ASP A 222 5.27 -3.45 28.34
C ASP A 222 6.52 -3.77 27.50
N ILE A 223 7.47 -2.83 27.52
CA ILE A 223 8.73 -2.93 26.77
C ILE A 223 9.53 -4.17 27.19
N ASP A 224 9.47 -4.59 28.45
CA ASP A 224 10.20 -5.77 28.92
C ASP A 224 9.61 -7.06 28.33
N LYS A 225 8.28 -7.11 28.15
CA LYS A 225 7.61 -8.19 27.41
C LYS A 225 8.03 -8.19 25.94
N MET A 226 8.11 -7.04 25.30
CA MET A 226 8.55 -6.94 23.90
C MET A 226 9.98 -7.42 23.72
N LYS A 227 10.90 -7.05 24.62
CA LYS A 227 12.31 -7.49 24.60
C LYS A 227 12.48 -8.99 24.79
N GLN A 228 11.55 -9.68 25.44
CA GLN A 228 11.57 -11.14 25.56
C GLN A 228 11.25 -11.83 24.23
N VAL A 229 10.47 -11.21 23.35
CA VAL A 229 10.10 -11.73 22.03
C VAL A 229 11.10 -11.27 20.98
N VAL A 230 11.42 -9.97 20.96
CA VAL A 230 12.38 -9.35 20.05
C VAL A 230 13.70 -9.15 20.80
N THR A 231 14.56 -10.14 20.70
CA THR A 231 15.81 -10.20 21.51
C THR A 231 17.00 -9.54 20.82
N GLY A 232 16.94 -9.27 19.52
CA GLY A 232 18.06 -8.76 18.73
C GLY A 232 19.07 -9.83 18.31
N GLU A 233 18.79 -11.12 18.58
CA GLU A 233 19.68 -12.22 18.20
C GLU A 233 19.87 -12.33 16.68
N SER A 234 18.78 -12.37 15.92
CA SER A 234 18.77 -12.29 14.47
C SER A 234 17.37 -11.92 13.96
N PHE A 235 17.32 -11.30 12.80
CA PHE A 235 16.05 -10.99 12.12
C PHE A 235 15.16 -12.24 11.99
N LYS A 236 15.71 -13.34 11.48
CA LYS A 236 14.95 -14.59 11.24
C LYS A 236 14.38 -15.17 12.53
N SER A 237 15.18 -15.18 13.60
CA SER A 237 14.78 -15.70 14.91
C SER A 237 13.67 -14.86 15.50
N ASP A 238 13.85 -13.53 15.52
CA ASP A 238 12.87 -12.59 16.06
C ASP A 238 11.58 -12.55 15.23
N TYR A 239 11.69 -12.55 13.90
CA TYR A 239 10.52 -12.65 13.04
C TYR A 239 9.68 -13.91 13.30
N THR A 240 10.35 -15.04 13.51
CA THR A 240 9.69 -16.31 13.85
C THR A 240 8.95 -16.20 15.18
N ARG A 241 9.57 -15.57 16.20
CA ARG A 241 8.96 -15.34 17.52
C ARG A 241 7.77 -14.39 17.45
N VAL A 242 7.91 -13.27 16.74
CA VAL A 242 6.82 -12.31 16.53
C VAL A 242 5.66 -12.95 15.78
N ASN A 243 5.92 -13.70 14.72
CA ASN A 243 4.86 -14.40 13.97
C ASN A 243 4.13 -15.44 14.84
N LYS A 244 4.87 -16.19 15.67
CA LYS A 244 4.29 -17.12 16.64
C LYS A 244 3.42 -16.36 17.65
N TYR A 245 3.94 -15.28 18.22
CA TYR A 245 3.22 -14.45 19.18
C TYR A 245 1.89 -13.93 18.62
N VAL A 246 1.91 -13.36 17.42
CA VAL A 246 0.71 -12.83 16.74
C VAL A 246 -0.31 -13.94 16.48
N ARG A 247 0.15 -15.13 16.07
CA ARG A 247 -0.73 -16.29 15.82
C ARG A 247 -1.36 -16.86 17.09
N GLU A 248 -0.64 -16.88 18.20
CA GLU A 248 -1.16 -17.34 19.51
C GLU A 248 -2.27 -16.41 20.01
N HIS A 249 -2.30 -15.15 19.58
CA HIS A 249 -3.39 -14.20 19.84
C HIS A 249 -4.52 -14.24 18.81
N GLY A 250 -4.50 -15.21 17.86
CA GLY A 250 -5.56 -15.39 16.86
C GLY A 250 -5.46 -14.47 15.63
N TYR A 251 -4.32 -13.79 15.44
CA TYR A 251 -4.09 -12.88 14.32
C TYR A 251 -3.00 -13.39 13.38
N ASN A 252 -2.81 -12.69 12.27
CA ASN A 252 -1.69 -12.88 11.36
C ASN A 252 -0.98 -11.54 11.13
N ILE A 253 0.32 -11.58 10.84
CA ILE A 253 1.03 -10.40 10.34
C ILE A 253 0.36 -9.97 9.03
N PRO A 254 0.01 -8.67 8.87
CA PRO A 254 -0.65 -8.20 7.65
C PRO A 254 0.15 -8.58 6.40
N PRO A 255 -0.49 -9.14 5.34
CA PRO A 255 0.23 -9.62 4.15
C PRO A 255 1.12 -8.56 3.51
N LEU A 256 0.69 -7.31 3.52
CA LEU A 256 1.44 -6.20 2.94
C LEU A 256 2.73 -5.90 3.72
N VAL A 257 2.74 -6.07 5.06
CA VAL A 257 3.96 -5.98 5.89
C VAL A 257 4.97 -7.03 5.45
N ASN A 258 4.52 -8.28 5.29
CA ASN A 258 5.38 -9.36 4.82
C ASN A 258 5.94 -9.10 3.42
N ALA A 259 5.12 -8.55 2.53
CA ALA A 259 5.55 -8.20 1.18
C ALA A 259 6.67 -7.16 1.20
N TYR A 260 6.52 -6.07 1.97
CA TYR A 260 7.55 -5.04 2.09
C TYR A 260 8.85 -5.56 2.74
N ILE A 261 8.76 -6.35 3.81
CA ILE A 261 9.92 -6.99 4.43
C ILE A 261 10.70 -7.85 3.41
N SER A 262 9.98 -8.53 2.51
CA SER A 262 10.58 -9.41 1.51
C SER A 262 11.18 -8.65 0.32
N LEU A 263 10.80 -7.38 0.11
CA LEU A 263 11.28 -6.58 -1.01
C LEU A 263 12.72 -6.08 -0.84
N SER A 264 13.05 -5.66 0.37
CA SER A 264 14.34 -4.99 0.59
C SER A 264 14.85 -5.18 2.02
N PRO A 265 16.09 -5.66 2.18
CA PRO A 265 16.75 -5.71 3.49
C PRO A 265 17.08 -4.29 4.01
N THR A 266 17.04 -3.29 3.16
CA THR A 266 17.30 -1.87 3.50
C THR A 266 16.02 -1.06 3.67
N MET A 267 14.89 -1.72 3.89
CA MET A 267 13.62 -1.06 4.22
C MET A 267 13.80 -0.11 5.42
N ARG A 268 13.05 1.00 5.43
CA ARG A 268 12.97 1.91 6.58
C ARG A 268 11.53 2.06 7.02
N MET A 269 11.34 2.11 8.31
CA MET A 269 10.07 2.36 8.98
C MET A 269 10.06 3.80 9.49
N PHE A 270 9.12 4.61 8.98
CA PHE A 270 9.04 6.05 9.29
C PHE A 270 8.15 6.37 10.50
N GLY A 271 7.59 5.37 11.14
CA GLY A 271 6.63 5.53 12.23
C GLY A 271 5.19 5.38 11.78
N THR A 272 4.27 5.52 12.73
CA THR A 272 2.85 5.26 12.54
C THR A 272 2.03 6.47 13.00
N ALA A 273 0.97 6.79 12.26
CA ALA A 273 -0.02 7.81 12.60
C ALA A 273 -1.44 7.26 12.45
N ILE A 274 -2.41 7.89 13.12
CA ILE A 274 -3.83 7.59 12.94
C ILE A 274 -4.36 8.40 11.77
N ASN A 275 -5.06 7.75 10.85
CA ASN A 275 -5.74 8.40 9.75
C ASN A 275 -7.22 8.61 10.07
N HIS A 276 -7.54 9.80 10.59
CA HIS A 276 -8.90 10.19 10.95
C HIS A 276 -9.85 10.31 9.75
N GLU A 277 -9.32 10.54 8.56
CA GLU A 277 -10.10 10.68 7.32
C GLU A 277 -10.42 9.34 6.66
N PHE A 278 -9.91 8.23 7.22
CA PHE A 278 -10.02 6.90 6.62
C PHE A 278 -10.48 5.82 7.61
N GLY A 279 -11.38 6.17 8.53
CA GLY A 279 -11.96 5.23 9.49
C GLY A 279 -11.06 4.93 10.69
N GLU A 280 -10.29 5.92 11.16
CA GLU A 280 -9.42 5.81 12.34
C GLU A 280 -8.37 4.68 12.23
N VAL A 281 -7.97 4.34 11.01
CA VAL A 281 -6.95 3.32 10.79
C VAL A 281 -5.56 3.83 11.17
N GLU A 282 -4.68 2.91 11.54
CA GLU A 282 -3.29 3.20 11.86
C GLU A 282 -2.42 2.95 10.64
N GLU A 283 -1.75 3.98 10.14
CA GLU A 283 -0.93 3.91 8.95
C GLU A 283 0.55 4.09 9.28
N SER A 284 1.33 3.09 8.89
CA SER A 284 2.78 3.05 9.06
C SER A 284 3.49 3.39 7.77
N GLY A 285 4.32 4.44 7.76
CA GLY A 285 5.11 4.82 6.60
C GLY A 285 6.27 3.83 6.38
N ILE A 286 6.37 3.29 5.17
CA ILE A 286 7.41 2.32 4.79
C ILE A 286 8.12 2.80 3.52
N PHE A 287 9.44 2.71 3.54
CA PHE A 287 10.33 3.10 2.46
C PHE A 287 11.25 1.93 2.11
N ALA A 288 11.15 1.43 0.89
CA ALA A 288 11.93 0.30 0.41
C ALA A 288 12.80 0.73 -0.78
N GLY A 289 14.11 0.51 -0.70
CA GLY A 289 15.05 0.78 -1.77
C GLY A 289 15.43 -0.48 -2.55
N GLU A 290 16.02 -0.30 -3.75
CA GLU A 290 16.68 -1.40 -4.43
C GLU A 290 17.81 -1.95 -3.53
N GLY A 291 17.64 -3.17 -3.05
CA GLY A 291 18.65 -3.86 -2.27
C GLY A 291 19.85 -4.22 -3.13
N LYS A 292 20.89 -3.39 -3.13
CA LYS A 292 22.19 -3.75 -3.71
C LYS A 292 23.10 -4.55 -2.78
N GLU A 293 22.70 -4.79 -1.55
CA GLU A 293 23.44 -5.65 -0.62
C GLU A 293 22.54 -6.74 -0.06
N LYS A 294 22.81 -7.96 -0.48
CA LYS A 294 22.30 -9.16 0.19
C LYS A 294 23.06 -9.28 1.53
N ILE A 295 22.31 -9.21 2.64
CA ILE A 295 22.79 -9.65 3.96
C ILE A 295 22.94 -11.16 3.96
#